data_04c53ecff86c87a6c263725dde50d37f
#
_entry.id   04c53ecff86c87a6c263725dde50d37f
#
_cell.length_a   1.000
_cell.length_b   1.000
_cell.length_c   1.000
_cell.angle_alpha   90.00
_cell.angle_beta   90.00
_cell.angle_gamma   90.00
#
_symmetry.space_group_name_H-M   'P 1'
#
loop_
_entity.id
_entity.type
_entity.pdbx_description
1 polymer ?
#
loop_
_entity_poly.entity_id
_entity_poly.type
_entity_poly.pdbx_seq_one_letter_code
_entity_poly.pdbx_strand_id
1 'polypeptide(L)'
;MNYLNDTYLDLNTIAKDHFEEYKKAKPFPHIVFDNFFNVDKLNEILNEFPSNLDKIGVKYDSDPEQKLASDNPDRLSKKINEFLNFTNSHKFVNFINKISSIERHLIPDPYLWGGGVHELKNGGYLNVHCDFNKHPKMNLDRRVNVLIYLNHDWEEKFGGSLELWDKEMKKCVKKITPVFNRIVIFNTTDFSFHGNPEPINYPDKTKTRKSIALYYYSNGRPKNEMSGDPHTTLFKNRPNSHDSEKITTYKKIFWKFYYKTKILMK
;
A
#
# COMPACT_ATOMS: atom_id res chain seq x y z
N MET A 1 -6.22 15.45 18.59
CA MET A 1 -6.07 16.17 17.29
C MET A 1 -6.96 15.48 16.28
N ASN A 2 -7.84 16.20 15.56
CA ASN A 2 -8.73 15.60 14.56
C ASN A 2 -8.04 15.64 13.19
N TYR A 3 -7.74 14.44 12.62
CA TYR A 3 -7.15 14.30 11.30
C TYR A 3 -8.19 14.10 10.19
N LEU A 4 -9.46 13.86 10.55
CA LEU A 4 -10.51 13.57 9.56
C LEU A 4 -11.14 14.85 9.04
N ASN A 5 -11.59 14.83 7.81
CA ASN A 5 -12.52 15.84 7.29
C ASN A 5 -13.86 15.70 8.01
N ASP A 6 -14.61 16.79 8.11
CA ASP A 6 -15.88 16.83 8.85
C ASP A 6 -16.90 15.81 8.32
N THR A 7 -16.88 15.53 7.02
CA THR A 7 -17.73 14.50 6.39
C THR A 7 -17.44 13.08 6.89
N TYR A 8 -16.21 12.81 7.37
CA TYR A 8 -15.76 11.48 7.78
C TYR A 8 -15.54 11.34 9.30
N LEU A 9 -16.11 12.21 10.13
CA LEU A 9 -15.92 12.18 11.59
C LEU A 9 -16.47 10.91 12.24
N ASP A 10 -17.63 10.44 11.78
CA ASP A 10 -18.23 9.19 12.23
C ASP A 10 -17.81 8.00 11.34
N LEU A 11 -16.63 7.48 11.61
CA LEU A 11 -16.07 6.33 10.88
C LEU A 11 -16.94 5.05 11.00
N ASN A 12 -17.78 4.94 12.03
CA ASN A 12 -18.68 3.78 12.16
C ASN A 12 -19.82 3.85 11.15
N THR A 13 -20.43 5.00 10.99
CA THR A 13 -21.45 5.24 9.98
C THR A 13 -20.85 5.06 8.58
N ILE A 14 -19.70 5.67 8.28
CA ILE A 14 -19.01 5.50 6.99
C ILE A 14 -18.73 4.02 6.70
N ALA A 15 -18.22 3.26 7.65
CA ALA A 15 -17.96 1.84 7.45
C ALA A 15 -19.25 1.06 7.13
N LYS A 16 -20.34 1.35 7.83
CA LYS A 16 -21.65 0.70 7.61
C LYS A 16 -22.22 1.02 6.23
N ASP A 17 -22.22 2.28 5.86
CA ASP A 17 -22.85 2.76 4.62
C ASP A 17 -22.10 2.28 3.38
N HIS A 18 -20.78 2.10 3.46
CA HIS A 18 -19.92 1.69 2.36
C HIS A 18 -19.48 0.22 2.40
N PHE A 19 -19.94 -0.57 3.38
CA PHE A 19 -19.57 -1.98 3.52
C PHE A 19 -19.87 -2.83 2.28
N GLU A 20 -21.10 -2.72 1.74
CA GLU A 20 -21.51 -3.51 0.58
C GLU A 20 -20.79 -3.04 -0.71
N GLU A 21 -20.54 -1.75 -0.85
CA GLU A 21 -19.73 -1.20 -1.94
C GLU A 21 -18.31 -1.78 -1.92
N TYR A 22 -17.65 -1.72 -0.77
CA TYR A 22 -16.31 -2.28 -0.55
C TYR A 22 -16.27 -3.77 -0.91
N LYS A 23 -17.17 -4.55 -0.32
CA LYS A 23 -17.20 -6.02 -0.42
C LYS A 23 -17.43 -6.50 -1.86
N LYS A 24 -18.27 -5.80 -2.64
CA LYS A 24 -18.66 -6.17 -4.01
C LYS A 24 -17.75 -5.59 -5.08
N ALA A 25 -16.83 -4.70 -4.71
CA ALA A 25 -15.92 -4.05 -5.65
C ALA A 25 -15.06 -5.07 -6.41
N LYS A 26 -14.80 -4.76 -7.68
CA LYS A 26 -13.98 -5.59 -8.58
C LYS A 26 -12.68 -4.88 -8.90
N PRO A 27 -11.55 -5.61 -9.03
CA PRO A 27 -11.41 -7.07 -9.14
C PRO A 27 -11.38 -7.81 -7.79
N PHE A 28 -11.20 -7.12 -6.68
CA PHE A 28 -11.22 -7.61 -5.31
C PHE A 28 -11.77 -6.51 -4.39
N PRO A 29 -12.15 -6.81 -3.13
CA PRO A 29 -12.71 -5.82 -2.22
C PRO A 29 -11.80 -4.60 -2.06
N HIS A 30 -12.33 -3.42 -2.39
CA HIS A 30 -11.64 -2.14 -2.25
C HIS A 30 -12.62 -0.97 -2.20
N ILE A 31 -12.14 0.17 -1.73
CA ILE A 31 -12.86 1.45 -1.80
C ILE A 31 -11.89 2.62 -1.94
N VAL A 32 -12.40 3.71 -2.49
CA VAL A 32 -11.68 4.97 -2.66
C VAL A 32 -12.51 6.07 -2.04
N PHE A 33 -11.92 6.86 -1.15
CA PHE A 33 -12.53 8.09 -0.66
C PHE A 33 -11.65 9.28 -1.05
N ASP A 34 -12.28 10.35 -1.51
CA ASP A 34 -11.63 11.63 -1.76
C ASP A 34 -11.86 12.60 -0.60
N ASN A 35 -10.90 13.51 -0.38
CA ASN A 35 -10.97 14.50 0.70
C ASN A 35 -11.22 13.87 2.08
N PHE A 36 -10.62 12.70 2.33
CA PHE A 36 -10.90 11.91 3.54
C PHE A 36 -10.36 12.54 4.82
N PHE A 37 -9.21 13.19 4.74
CA PHE A 37 -8.58 13.85 5.87
C PHE A 37 -8.83 15.35 5.87
N ASN A 38 -8.64 15.98 7.02
CA ASN A 38 -8.59 17.44 7.13
C ASN A 38 -7.46 17.97 6.25
N VAL A 39 -7.77 18.87 5.34
CA VAL A 39 -6.87 19.39 4.31
C VAL A 39 -5.64 20.07 4.91
N ASP A 40 -5.84 20.89 5.94
CA ASP A 40 -4.74 21.63 6.57
C ASP A 40 -3.80 20.67 7.29
N LYS A 41 -4.34 19.68 8.01
CA LYS A 41 -3.54 18.65 8.67
C LYS A 41 -2.76 17.79 7.68
N LEU A 42 -3.36 17.44 6.56
CA LEU A 42 -2.67 16.64 5.54
C LEU A 42 -1.60 17.46 4.80
N ASN A 43 -1.81 18.77 4.61
CA ASN A 43 -0.79 19.69 4.10
C ASN A 43 0.38 19.83 5.10
N GLU A 44 0.12 19.89 6.40
CA GLU A 44 1.19 19.86 7.40
C GLU A 44 2.05 18.58 7.28
N ILE A 45 1.42 17.41 7.03
CA ILE A 45 2.12 16.15 6.80
C ILE A 45 2.95 16.19 5.50
N LEU A 46 2.37 16.72 4.42
CA LEU A 46 3.07 16.87 3.14
C LEU A 46 4.29 17.81 3.25
N ASN A 47 4.17 18.91 3.98
CA ASN A 47 5.26 19.86 4.21
C ASN A 47 6.42 19.24 5.03
N GLU A 48 6.12 18.28 5.88
CA GLU A 48 7.10 17.55 6.69
C GLU A 48 7.62 16.26 5.99
N PHE A 49 7.14 16.00 4.76
CA PHE A 49 7.59 14.80 4.02
C PHE A 49 9.10 14.89 3.76
N PRO A 50 9.88 13.83 4.01
CA PRO A 50 11.34 13.88 3.92
C PRO A 50 11.82 14.28 2.52
N SER A 51 12.59 15.37 2.43
CA SER A 51 13.21 15.81 1.17
C SER A 51 14.44 14.98 0.79
N ASN A 52 14.97 14.19 1.73
CA ASN A 52 16.19 13.39 1.60
C ASN A 52 15.90 11.88 1.75
N LEU A 53 14.74 11.43 1.27
CA LEU A 53 14.31 10.04 1.42
C LEU A 53 15.30 9.04 0.79
N ASP A 54 16.04 9.46 -0.22
CA ASP A 54 17.12 8.69 -0.83
C ASP A 54 18.31 8.42 0.11
N LYS A 55 18.47 9.23 1.18
CA LYS A 55 19.53 9.07 2.19
C LYS A 55 19.05 8.36 3.44
N ILE A 56 17.80 8.61 3.87
CA ILE A 56 17.26 8.05 5.13
C ILE A 56 16.40 6.80 4.93
N GLY A 57 15.99 6.54 3.71
CA GLY A 57 15.10 5.43 3.35
C GLY A 57 15.81 4.26 2.69
N VAL A 58 15.00 3.36 2.14
CA VAL A 58 15.42 2.27 1.29
C VAL A 58 15.16 2.66 -0.17
N LYS A 59 16.19 2.52 -1.01
CA LYS A 59 16.05 2.68 -2.45
C LYS A 59 15.76 1.31 -3.05
N TYR A 60 14.61 1.19 -3.69
CA TYR A 60 14.28 0.06 -4.54
C TYR A 60 14.62 0.44 -5.98
N ASP A 61 15.66 -0.16 -6.53
CA ASP A 61 16.19 0.13 -7.86
C ASP A 61 16.46 -1.21 -8.56
N SER A 62 15.42 -1.79 -9.07
CA SER A 62 15.46 -3.08 -9.76
C SER A 62 14.45 -3.11 -10.89
N ASP A 63 14.56 -4.07 -11.82
CA ASP A 63 13.66 -4.16 -12.96
C ASP A 63 12.16 -4.13 -12.64
N PRO A 64 11.65 -4.73 -11.52
CA PRO A 64 10.24 -4.66 -11.21
C PRO A 64 9.82 -3.40 -10.47
N GLU A 65 10.75 -2.58 -9.93
CA GLU A 65 10.40 -1.41 -9.13
C GLU A 65 11.50 -0.36 -9.06
N GLN A 66 11.09 0.92 -9.16
CA GLN A 66 11.94 2.09 -8.90
C GLN A 66 11.21 3.04 -7.97
N LYS A 67 11.49 2.94 -6.67
CA LYS A 67 10.86 3.77 -5.63
C LYS A 67 11.79 4.00 -4.45
N LEU A 68 11.49 5.04 -3.67
CA LEU A 68 12.07 5.31 -2.37
C LEU A 68 11.03 5.05 -1.29
N ALA A 69 11.44 4.51 -0.15
CA ALA A 69 10.55 4.31 0.99
C ALA A 69 11.29 4.46 2.32
N SER A 70 10.60 4.89 3.37
CA SER A 70 11.09 4.80 4.73
C SER A 70 10.00 4.23 5.64
N ASP A 71 10.32 3.09 6.24
CA ASP A 71 9.54 2.39 7.24
C ASP A 71 10.11 2.56 8.66
N ASN A 72 11.06 3.48 8.85
CA ASN A 72 11.66 3.73 10.15
C ASN A 72 11.07 5.01 10.79
N PRO A 73 10.20 4.88 11.81
CA PRO A 73 9.59 6.03 12.50
C PRO A 73 10.62 7.01 13.09
N ASP A 74 11.80 6.54 13.53
CA ASP A 74 12.83 7.39 14.13
C ASP A 74 13.45 8.39 13.14
N ARG A 75 13.23 8.15 11.83
CA ARG A 75 13.73 8.99 10.74
C ARG A 75 12.65 9.89 10.14
N LEU A 76 11.43 9.81 10.66
CA LEU A 76 10.29 10.61 10.23
C LEU A 76 10.03 11.75 11.20
N SER A 77 9.44 12.83 10.71
CA SER A 77 9.11 13.98 11.56
C SER A 77 8.07 13.61 12.62
N LYS A 78 8.02 14.42 13.68
CA LYS A 78 7.03 14.26 14.76
C LYS A 78 5.60 14.26 14.21
N LYS A 79 5.27 15.15 13.27
CA LYS A 79 3.92 15.25 12.70
C LYS A 79 3.54 14.01 11.90
N ILE A 80 4.46 13.48 11.10
CA ILE A 80 4.24 12.21 10.37
C ILE A 80 4.01 11.08 11.38
N ASN A 81 4.83 10.98 12.43
CA ASN A 81 4.66 9.95 13.46
C ASN A 81 3.32 10.08 14.21
N GLU A 82 2.88 11.29 14.53
CA GLU A 82 1.56 11.52 15.15
C GLU A 82 0.42 11.07 14.22
N PHE A 83 0.55 11.31 12.92
CA PHE A 83 -0.41 10.85 11.93
C PHE A 83 -0.41 9.31 11.80
N LEU A 84 0.76 8.69 11.76
CA LEU A 84 0.90 7.23 11.78
C LEU A 84 0.31 6.61 13.05
N ASN A 85 0.50 7.25 14.20
CA ASN A 85 -0.13 6.82 15.46
C ASN A 85 -1.66 6.94 15.39
N PHE A 86 -2.20 7.99 14.77
CA PHE A 86 -3.64 8.11 14.53
C PHE A 86 -4.15 6.96 13.65
N THR A 87 -3.49 6.64 12.55
CA THR A 87 -3.89 5.55 11.65
C THR A 87 -3.73 4.16 12.28
N ASN A 88 -2.88 4.03 13.29
CA ASN A 88 -2.73 2.82 14.11
C ASN A 88 -3.63 2.81 15.37
N SER A 89 -4.40 3.88 15.60
CA SER A 89 -5.29 3.96 16.76
C SER A 89 -6.47 2.99 16.67
N HIS A 90 -7.04 2.62 17.82
CA HIS A 90 -8.24 1.78 17.89
C HIS A 90 -9.38 2.33 17.01
N LYS A 91 -9.61 3.65 17.01
CA LYS A 91 -10.67 4.28 16.22
C LYS A 91 -10.49 3.98 14.72
N PHE A 92 -9.29 4.17 14.18
CA PHE A 92 -9.02 3.98 12.76
C PHE A 92 -8.94 2.48 12.39
N VAL A 93 -8.27 1.67 13.19
CA VAL A 93 -8.18 0.21 12.97
C VAL A 93 -9.56 -0.45 12.99
N ASN A 94 -10.44 -0.02 13.91
CA ASN A 94 -11.81 -0.51 13.98
C ASN A 94 -12.64 -0.13 12.74
N PHE A 95 -12.43 1.08 12.20
CA PHE A 95 -13.01 1.48 10.92
C PHE A 95 -12.56 0.56 9.79
N ILE A 96 -11.24 0.35 9.64
CA ILE A 96 -10.68 -0.55 8.62
C ILE A 96 -11.24 -1.97 8.78
N ASN A 97 -11.33 -2.48 10.00
CA ASN A 97 -11.89 -3.81 10.26
C ASN A 97 -13.36 -3.91 9.83
N LYS A 98 -14.17 -2.91 10.20
CA LYS A 98 -15.60 -2.90 9.86
C LYS A 98 -15.86 -2.82 8.36
N ILE A 99 -15.15 -1.94 7.66
CA ILE A 99 -15.37 -1.73 6.23
C ILE A 99 -14.84 -2.89 5.39
N SER A 100 -13.73 -3.51 5.79
CA SER A 100 -13.07 -4.58 5.02
C SER A 100 -13.74 -5.94 5.09
N SER A 101 -14.79 -6.09 5.89
CA SER A 101 -15.49 -7.36 6.15
C SER A 101 -14.58 -8.51 6.63
N ILE A 102 -13.45 -8.18 7.25
CA ILE A 102 -12.57 -9.19 7.82
C ILE A 102 -13.07 -9.57 9.20
N GLU A 103 -13.44 -10.83 9.37
CA GLU A 103 -14.03 -11.33 10.62
C GLU A 103 -13.06 -11.29 11.82
N ARG A 104 -11.76 -11.49 11.56
CA ARG A 104 -10.73 -11.43 12.60
C ARG A 104 -10.37 -9.99 12.91
N HIS A 105 -10.04 -9.71 14.17
CA HIS A 105 -9.55 -8.40 14.57
C HIS A 105 -8.27 -8.04 13.83
N LEU A 106 -8.26 -6.87 13.23
CA LEU A 106 -7.08 -6.32 12.57
C LEU A 106 -6.10 -5.76 13.60
N ILE A 107 -4.84 -5.98 13.32
CA ILE A 107 -3.70 -5.53 14.12
C ILE A 107 -2.89 -4.57 13.24
N PRO A 108 -2.63 -3.34 13.69
CA PRO A 108 -1.79 -2.40 12.96
C PRO A 108 -0.32 -2.83 13.00
N ASP A 109 0.49 -2.25 12.12
CA ASP A 109 1.93 -2.52 12.06
C ASP A 109 2.75 -1.41 12.74
N PRO A 110 3.22 -1.61 13.97
CA PRO A 110 4.08 -0.64 14.64
C PRO A 110 5.50 -0.57 14.03
N TYR A 111 5.88 -1.56 13.22
CA TYR A 111 7.17 -1.61 12.55
C TYR A 111 7.15 -0.99 11.15
N LEU A 112 5.96 -0.65 10.62
CA LEU A 112 5.75 -0.14 9.26
C LEU A 112 6.45 -0.99 8.17
N TRP A 113 6.59 -2.30 8.37
CA TRP A 113 7.39 -3.18 7.51
C TRP A 113 6.95 -3.12 6.04
N GLY A 114 7.81 -2.51 5.21
CA GLY A 114 7.54 -2.24 3.80
C GLY A 114 6.49 -1.16 3.54
N GLY A 115 5.95 -0.54 4.59
CA GLY A 115 5.03 0.59 4.56
C GLY A 115 5.70 1.92 4.86
N GLY A 116 5.00 2.82 5.56
CA GLY A 116 5.48 4.16 5.88
C GLY A 116 5.34 5.15 4.74
N VAL A 117 6.33 6.02 4.56
CA VAL A 117 6.34 7.04 3.49
C VAL A 117 7.00 6.50 2.23
N HIS A 118 6.35 6.69 1.09
CA HIS A 118 6.82 6.26 -0.22
C HIS A 118 6.92 7.42 -1.19
N GLU A 119 7.98 7.45 -1.99
CA GLU A 119 8.20 8.44 -3.03
C GLU A 119 8.64 7.77 -4.33
N LEU A 120 8.03 8.19 -5.43
CA LEU A 120 8.48 7.85 -6.79
C LEU A 120 8.88 9.14 -7.51
N LYS A 121 10.11 9.17 -8.01
CA LYS A 121 10.63 10.25 -8.86
C LYS A 121 10.17 10.04 -10.31
N ASN A 122 10.43 11.02 -11.19
CA ASN A 122 10.20 10.84 -12.62
C ASN A 122 10.89 9.57 -13.12
N GLY A 123 10.20 8.80 -13.96
CA GLY A 123 10.61 7.46 -14.39
C GLY A 123 10.32 6.35 -13.38
N GLY A 124 9.97 6.68 -12.13
CA GLY A 124 9.67 5.69 -11.10
C GLY A 124 8.37 4.92 -11.36
N TYR A 125 8.36 3.65 -10.99
CA TYR A 125 7.23 2.74 -11.17
C TYR A 125 7.30 1.59 -10.16
N LEU A 126 6.21 0.83 -10.07
CA LEU A 126 6.13 -0.43 -9.34
C LEU A 126 5.28 -1.39 -10.16
N ASN A 127 5.89 -2.42 -10.72
CA ASN A 127 5.21 -3.41 -11.55
C ASN A 127 4.10 -4.11 -10.78
N VAL A 128 3.16 -4.67 -11.52
CA VAL A 128 2.01 -5.39 -10.94
C VAL A 128 2.53 -6.59 -10.14
N HIS A 129 1.99 -6.73 -8.94
CA HIS A 129 2.40 -7.77 -7.98
C HIS A 129 1.25 -8.14 -7.05
N CYS A 130 1.37 -9.25 -6.36
CA CYS A 130 0.73 -9.43 -5.08
C CYS A 130 1.76 -9.26 -3.96
N ASP A 131 1.33 -8.72 -2.84
CA ASP A 131 2.19 -8.41 -1.71
C ASP A 131 2.69 -9.66 -0.98
N PHE A 132 3.78 -9.50 -0.20
CA PHE A 132 4.12 -10.50 0.81
C PHE A 132 2.91 -10.73 1.72
N ASN A 133 2.64 -11.99 2.03
CA ASN A 133 1.41 -12.36 2.74
C ASN A 133 1.59 -12.52 4.26
N LYS A 134 2.83 -12.49 4.77
CA LYS A 134 3.11 -12.70 6.19
C LYS A 134 4.15 -11.72 6.74
N HIS A 135 3.84 -11.08 7.87
CA HIS A 135 4.77 -10.15 8.53
C HIS A 135 5.96 -10.90 9.14
N PRO A 136 7.22 -10.57 8.79
CA PRO A 136 8.38 -11.37 9.17
C PRO A 136 8.71 -11.35 10.67
N LYS A 137 8.37 -10.27 11.38
CA LYS A 137 8.62 -10.15 12.83
C LYS A 137 7.45 -10.62 13.68
N MET A 138 6.21 -10.26 13.29
CA MET A 138 5.00 -10.56 14.06
C MET A 138 4.40 -11.92 13.73
N ASN A 139 4.77 -12.51 12.59
CA ASN A 139 4.20 -13.77 12.08
C ASN A 139 2.68 -13.71 11.85
N LEU A 140 2.15 -12.52 11.56
CA LEU A 140 0.75 -12.26 11.26
C LEU A 140 0.50 -12.22 9.76
N ASP A 141 -0.72 -12.55 9.35
CA ASP A 141 -1.13 -12.51 7.95
C ASP A 141 -1.53 -11.09 7.54
N ARG A 142 -0.97 -10.59 6.44
CA ARG A 142 -1.30 -9.27 5.88
C ARG A 142 -2.68 -9.32 5.24
N ARG A 143 -3.58 -8.42 5.64
CA ARG A 143 -4.99 -8.49 5.26
C ARG A 143 -5.50 -7.28 4.48
N VAL A 144 -5.06 -6.08 4.84
CA VAL A 144 -5.54 -4.83 4.24
C VAL A 144 -4.37 -3.90 3.99
N ASN A 145 -4.39 -3.29 2.82
CA ASN A 145 -3.58 -2.13 2.49
C ASN A 145 -4.40 -0.86 2.56
N VAL A 146 -3.79 0.19 3.08
CA VAL A 146 -4.30 1.56 3.01
C VAL A 146 -3.23 2.42 2.38
N LEU A 147 -3.59 3.09 1.28
CA LEU A 147 -2.72 4.05 0.60
C LEU A 147 -3.33 5.45 0.71
N ILE A 148 -2.54 6.42 1.18
CA ILE A 148 -2.94 7.82 1.32
C ILE A 148 -2.05 8.63 0.39
N TYR A 149 -2.64 9.34 -0.56
CA TYR A 149 -1.92 10.11 -1.57
C TYR A 149 -1.78 11.58 -1.20
N LEU A 150 -0.60 12.14 -1.49
CA LEU A 150 -0.19 13.47 -1.08
C LEU A 150 0.20 14.36 -2.29
N ASN A 151 -0.46 14.21 -3.43
CA ASN A 151 -0.03 14.85 -4.68
C ASN A 151 -1.07 15.84 -5.18
N HIS A 152 -0.82 17.15 -4.95
CA HIS A 152 -1.62 18.21 -5.55
C HIS A 152 -1.46 18.23 -7.08
N ASP A 153 -2.53 18.59 -7.78
CA ASP A 153 -2.56 18.81 -9.24
C ASP A 153 -2.09 17.59 -10.05
N TRP A 154 -2.32 16.37 -9.52
CA TRP A 154 -1.95 15.14 -10.21
C TRP A 154 -3.03 14.72 -11.19
N GLU A 155 -2.64 14.50 -12.44
CA GLU A 155 -3.51 14.00 -13.50
C GLU A 155 -3.09 12.59 -13.93
N GLU A 156 -4.02 11.79 -14.45
CA GLU A 156 -3.75 10.42 -14.89
C GLU A 156 -2.65 10.36 -15.97
N LYS A 157 -2.59 11.35 -16.87
CA LYS A 157 -1.57 11.46 -17.92
C LYS A 157 -0.13 11.54 -17.40
N PHE A 158 0.08 11.86 -16.12
CA PHE A 158 1.41 11.91 -15.51
C PHE A 158 1.92 10.53 -15.05
N GLY A 159 1.13 9.46 -15.27
CA GLY A 159 1.47 8.11 -14.83
C GLY A 159 1.29 7.90 -13.33
N GLY A 160 1.83 6.80 -12.82
CA GLY A 160 1.81 6.48 -11.38
C GLY A 160 0.44 6.15 -10.80
N SER A 161 -0.62 5.99 -11.61
CA SER A 161 -1.92 5.53 -11.17
C SER A 161 -1.83 4.12 -10.58
N LEU A 162 -2.54 3.86 -9.48
CA LEU A 162 -2.69 2.52 -8.96
C LEU A 162 -3.60 1.71 -9.88
N GLU A 163 -3.10 0.59 -10.37
CA GLU A 163 -3.85 -0.36 -11.16
C GLU A 163 -4.26 -1.56 -10.30
N LEU A 164 -5.53 -1.96 -10.39
CA LEU A 164 -6.06 -3.19 -9.81
C LEU A 164 -6.42 -4.15 -10.95
N TRP A 165 -5.81 -5.34 -10.92
CA TRP A 165 -5.90 -6.33 -12.00
C TRP A 165 -6.76 -7.52 -11.61
N ASP A 166 -7.39 -8.16 -12.60
CA ASP A 166 -8.11 -9.40 -12.37
C ASP A 166 -7.18 -10.54 -11.92
N LYS A 167 -7.78 -11.56 -11.29
CA LYS A 167 -7.06 -12.69 -10.72
C LYS A 167 -6.23 -13.46 -11.76
N GLU A 168 -6.69 -13.48 -13.00
CA GLU A 168 -6.05 -14.15 -14.11
C GLU A 168 -4.97 -13.28 -14.80
N MET A 169 -4.77 -12.05 -14.33
CA MET A 169 -3.84 -11.08 -14.93
C MET A 169 -4.11 -10.78 -16.43
N LYS A 170 -5.38 -10.82 -16.84
CA LYS A 170 -5.77 -10.57 -18.24
C LYS A 170 -6.01 -9.10 -18.53
N LYS A 171 -6.55 -8.36 -17.55
CA LYS A 171 -6.87 -6.94 -17.72
C LYS A 171 -6.77 -6.15 -16.43
N CYS A 172 -6.38 -4.88 -16.56
CA CYS A 172 -6.58 -3.88 -15.52
C CYS A 172 -8.07 -3.55 -15.42
N VAL A 173 -8.66 -3.78 -14.25
CA VAL A 173 -10.09 -3.57 -14.00
C VAL A 173 -10.37 -2.16 -13.48
N LYS A 174 -9.43 -1.60 -12.70
CA LYS A 174 -9.57 -0.28 -12.11
C LYS A 174 -8.23 0.46 -12.14
N LYS A 175 -8.27 1.73 -12.57
CA LYS A 175 -7.17 2.68 -12.39
C LYS A 175 -7.57 3.76 -11.39
N ILE A 176 -6.67 4.12 -10.49
CA ILE A 176 -6.91 5.09 -9.42
C ILE A 176 -5.77 6.10 -9.44
N THR A 177 -6.09 7.31 -9.88
CA THR A 177 -5.12 8.42 -9.93
C THR A 177 -4.71 8.84 -8.52
N PRO A 178 -3.41 9.02 -8.21
CA PRO A 178 -2.92 9.28 -6.86
C PRO A 178 -3.03 10.77 -6.46
N VAL A 179 -4.24 11.33 -6.50
CA VAL A 179 -4.48 12.75 -6.18
C VAL A 179 -4.40 13.03 -4.68
N PHE A 180 -4.13 14.28 -4.31
CA PHE A 180 -4.04 14.71 -2.93
C PHE A 180 -5.31 14.38 -2.14
N ASN A 181 -5.13 13.92 -0.90
CA ASN A 181 -6.20 13.59 0.05
C ASN A 181 -7.15 12.46 -0.41
N ARG A 182 -6.67 11.59 -1.31
CA ARG A 182 -7.33 10.34 -1.67
C ARG A 182 -6.79 9.22 -0.80
N ILE A 183 -7.71 8.45 -0.19
CA ILE A 183 -7.39 7.20 0.49
C ILE A 183 -7.94 6.02 -0.32
N VAL A 184 -7.12 4.99 -0.47
CA VAL A 184 -7.51 3.73 -1.09
C VAL A 184 -7.33 2.62 -0.06
N ILE A 185 -8.38 1.86 0.16
CA ILE A 185 -8.39 0.73 1.11
C ILE A 185 -8.72 -0.52 0.31
N PHE A 186 -7.92 -1.58 0.41
CA PHE A 186 -8.18 -2.83 -0.31
C PHE A 186 -7.66 -4.07 0.43
N ASN A 187 -8.38 -5.18 0.24
CA ASN A 187 -7.98 -6.46 0.80
C ASN A 187 -6.78 -7.03 0.04
N THR A 188 -5.83 -7.61 0.80
CA THR A 188 -4.69 -8.32 0.25
C THR A 188 -4.87 -9.82 0.36
N THR A 189 -4.74 -10.49 -0.78
CA THR A 189 -4.70 -11.94 -0.92
C THR A 189 -3.53 -12.29 -1.84
N ASP A 190 -3.23 -13.57 -2.01
CA ASP A 190 -2.23 -14.00 -2.99
C ASP A 190 -2.68 -13.80 -4.46
N PHE A 191 -3.88 -13.25 -4.64
CA PHE A 191 -4.51 -12.98 -5.94
C PHE A 191 -4.95 -11.52 -6.14
N SER A 192 -4.69 -10.62 -5.19
CA SER A 192 -5.00 -9.20 -5.32
C SER A 192 -3.85 -8.46 -6.01
N PHE A 193 -3.78 -8.66 -7.34
CA PHE A 193 -2.74 -8.07 -8.16
C PHE A 193 -2.93 -6.57 -8.34
N HIS A 194 -1.91 -5.81 -8.00
CA HIS A 194 -1.93 -4.36 -8.08
C HIS A 194 -0.52 -3.79 -8.27
N GLY A 195 -0.44 -2.54 -8.70
CA GLY A 195 0.82 -1.83 -8.91
C GLY A 195 0.58 -0.45 -9.47
N ASN A 196 1.65 0.26 -9.77
CA ASN A 196 1.63 1.49 -10.57
C ASN A 196 2.70 1.36 -11.66
N PRO A 197 2.45 0.49 -12.66
CA PRO A 197 3.47 0.09 -13.63
C PRO A 197 3.77 1.15 -14.69
N GLU A 198 2.89 2.15 -14.85
CA GLU A 198 3.17 3.26 -15.76
C GLU A 198 4.15 4.23 -15.11
N PRO A 199 5.33 4.42 -15.72
CA PRO A 199 6.36 5.32 -15.19
C PRO A 199 5.84 6.75 -15.05
N ILE A 200 6.27 7.42 -13.99
CA ILE A 200 5.91 8.81 -13.75
C ILE A 200 6.57 9.68 -14.83
N ASN A 201 5.75 10.50 -15.47
CA ASN A 201 6.18 11.48 -16.47
C ASN A 201 5.52 12.84 -16.20
N TYR A 202 5.81 13.42 -15.04
CA TYR A 202 5.34 14.76 -14.71
C TYR A 202 6.14 15.82 -15.50
N PRO A 203 5.51 16.90 -16.02
CA PRO A 203 6.22 17.94 -16.78
C PRO A 203 7.36 18.58 -15.98
N ASP A 204 7.08 19.00 -14.75
CA ASP A 204 8.11 19.44 -13.82
C ASP A 204 8.83 18.22 -13.23
N LYS A 205 10.05 17.96 -13.67
CA LYS A 205 10.86 16.80 -13.26
C LYS A 205 11.28 16.80 -11.80
N THR A 206 11.09 17.90 -11.09
CA THR A 206 11.33 17.98 -9.63
C THR A 206 10.17 17.46 -8.81
N LYS A 207 8.96 17.43 -9.38
CA LYS A 207 7.77 16.86 -8.75
C LYS A 207 7.86 15.33 -8.65
N THR A 208 7.42 14.80 -7.51
CA THR A 208 7.46 13.38 -7.21
C THR A 208 6.10 12.90 -6.71
N ARG A 209 5.81 11.62 -6.90
CA ARG A 209 4.59 10.98 -6.39
C ARG A 209 4.82 10.51 -4.97
N LYS A 210 4.14 11.14 -4.02
CA LYS A 210 4.23 10.84 -2.59
C LYS A 210 3.00 10.10 -2.10
N SER A 211 3.20 9.14 -1.22
CA SER A 211 2.12 8.44 -0.53
C SER A 211 2.57 7.93 0.85
N ILE A 212 1.57 7.67 1.70
CA ILE A 212 1.75 6.90 2.94
C ILE A 212 1.08 5.55 2.72
N ALA A 213 1.80 4.47 2.99
CA ALA A 213 1.33 3.11 2.88
C ALA A 213 1.25 2.45 4.26
N LEU A 214 0.09 1.89 4.59
CA LEU A 214 -0.17 1.25 5.87
C LEU A 214 -0.71 -0.15 5.65
N TYR A 215 -0.29 -1.08 6.48
CA TYR A 215 -0.68 -2.47 6.36
C TYR A 215 -1.30 -2.96 7.68
N TYR A 216 -2.40 -3.69 7.54
CA TYR A 216 -3.10 -4.26 8.69
C TYR A 216 -3.14 -5.77 8.57
N TYR A 217 -2.95 -6.43 9.69
CA TYR A 217 -2.72 -7.86 9.80
C TYR A 217 -3.77 -8.53 10.65
N SER A 218 -3.88 -9.85 10.56
CA SER A 218 -4.66 -10.65 11.49
C SER A 218 -3.93 -11.95 11.85
N ASN A 219 -4.31 -12.56 12.98
CA ASN A 219 -3.83 -13.89 13.32
C ASN A 219 -4.63 -14.95 12.53
N GLY A 220 -4.10 -15.32 11.37
CA GLY A 220 -4.71 -16.25 10.43
C GLY A 220 -5.56 -15.57 9.36
N ARG A 221 -5.71 -16.27 8.23
CA ARG A 221 -6.54 -15.90 7.07
C ARG A 221 -7.24 -17.13 6.48
N PRO A 222 -8.33 -16.94 5.70
CA PRO A 222 -9.00 -18.03 5.00
C PRO A 222 -8.07 -18.73 4.00
N LYS A 223 -8.17 -20.05 3.88
CA LYS A 223 -7.33 -20.84 2.95
C LYS A 223 -7.52 -20.47 1.49
N ASN A 224 -8.72 -20.07 1.10
CA ASN A 224 -9.04 -19.65 -0.28
C ASN A 224 -8.41 -18.30 -0.68
N GLU A 225 -7.82 -17.58 0.26
CA GLU A 225 -7.06 -16.34 0.01
C GLU A 225 -5.56 -16.61 -0.20
N MET A 226 -5.13 -17.85 -0.08
CA MET A 226 -3.73 -18.26 -0.15
C MET A 226 -3.49 -19.15 -1.37
N SER A 227 -2.31 -19.00 -1.98
CA SER A 227 -1.82 -19.87 -3.06
C SER A 227 -0.83 -20.95 -2.59
N GLY A 228 -0.49 -20.95 -1.30
CA GLY A 228 0.48 -21.86 -0.71
C GLY A 228 1.16 -21.30 0.54
N ASP A 229 2.46 -21.58 0.65
CA ASP A 229 3.30 -21.13 1.77
C ASP A 229 3.47 -19.59 1.83
N PRO A 230 3.94 -19.07 2.96
CA PRO A 230 4.34 -17.66 3.07
C PRO A 230 5.35 -17.28 1.97
N HIS A 231 5.12 -16.13 1.36
CA HIS A 231 5.94 -15.62 0.27
C HIS A 231 6.24 -14.12 0.41
N THR A 232 7.27 -13.68 -0.27
CA THR A 232 7.59 -12.26 -0.48
C THR A 232 6.70 -11.69 -1.58
N THR A 233 6.83 -10.41 -1.90
CA THR A 233 6.18 -9.77 -3.05
C THR A 233 6.42 -10.60 -4.32
N LEU A 234 5.33 -10.97 -5.01
CA LEU A 234 5.35 -11.75 -6.24
C LEU A 234 4.93 -10.87 -7.43
N PHE A 235 5.89 -10.48 -8.23
CA PHE A 235 5.66 -9.69 -9.45
C PHE A 235 5.05 -10.54 -10.57
N LYS A 236 4.20 -9.89 -11.37
CA LYS A 236 3.54 -10.47 -12.54
C LYS A 236 3.67 -9.51 -13.72
N ASN A 237 3.99 -10.06 -14.89
CA ASN A 237 4.05 -9.29 -16.11
C ASN A 237 2.63 -9.03 -16.64
N ARG A 238 2.40 -7.81 -17.08
CA ARG A 238 1.16 -7.43 -17.76
C ARG A 238 1.13 -8.04 -19.18
N PRO A 239 -0.04 -8.45 -19.68
CA PRO A 239 -0.17 -8.89 -21.07
C PRO A 239 0.29 -7.77 -22.04
N ASN A 240 1.05 -8.13 -23.06
CA ASN A 240 1.51 -7.22 -24.11
C ASN A 240 2.27 -5.98 -23.62
N SER A 241 2.92 -6.05 -22.47
CA SER A 241 3.77 -5.00 -21.93
C SER A 241 5.25 -5.32 -22.08
N HIS A 242 6.09 -4.29 -21.94
CA HIS A 242 7.55 -4.44 -21.84
C HIS A 242 8.01 -4.63 -20.38
N ASP A 243 7.12 -5.10 -19.50
CA ASP A 243 7.50 -5.47 -18.14
C ASP A 243 8.59 -6.52 -18.23
N SER A 244 9.75 -6.27 -17.62
CA SER A 244 10.94 -7.07 -17.87
C SER A 244 10.74 -8.55 -17.52
N GLU A 245 11.13 -9.45 -18.41
CA GLU A 245 11.07 -10.91 -18.22
C GLU A 245 12.00 -11.43 -17.12
N LYS A 246 12.88 -10.58 -16.60
CA LYS A 246 13.90 -10.94 -15.60
C LYS A 246 13.38 -10.91 -14.16
N ILE A 247 12.26 -11.56 -13.89
CA ILE A 247 11.97 -11.98 -12.51
C ILE A 247 12.87 -13.21 -12.24
N THR A 248 14.12 -12.94 -11.93
CA THR A 248 15.15 -13.98 -11.85
C THR A 248 14.80 -14.99 -10.76
N THR A 249 14.82 -16.23 -11.14
CA THR A 249 14.76 -17.46 -10.33
C THR A 249 15.67 -17.40 -9.09
N TYR A 250 16.75 -16.63 -9.11
CA TYR A 250 17.70 -16.45 -8.02
C TYR A 250 17.11 -15.86 -6.75
N LYS A 251 16.23 -14.84 -6.84
CA LYS A 251 15.56 -14.26 -5.64
C LYS A 251 14.59 -15.25 -5.00
N LYS A 252 13.89 -16.08 -5.79
CA LYS A 252 13.01 -17.13 -5.27
C LYS A 252 13.78 -18.17 -4.44
N ILE A 253 14.97 -18.56 -4.89
CA ILE A 253 15.81 -19.55 -4.22
C ILE A 253 16.37 -18.98 -2.90
N PHE A 254 16.88 -17.75 -2.91
CA PHE A 254 17.45 -17.11 -1.73
C PHE A 254 16.43 -16.98 -0.59
N TRP A 255 15.21 -16.51 -0.88
CA TRP A 255 14.16 -16.34 0.14
C TRP A 255 13.58 -17.68 0.62
N LYS A 256 13.50 -18.68 -0.24
CA LYS A 256 13.12 -20.05 0.14
C LYS A 256 14.13 -20.65 1.13
N PHE A 257 15.42 -20.39 0.95
CA PHE A 257 16.47 -20.76 1.91
C PHE A 257 16.40 -19.96 3.19
N TYR A 258 16.21 -18.64 3.11
CA TYR A 258 16.13 -17.75 4.27
C TYR A 258 14.97 -18.12 5.21
N TYR A 259 13.78 -18.38 4.68
CA TYR A 259 12.64 -18.83 5.50
C TYR A 259 12.83 -20.26 6.04
N LYS A 260 13.42 -21.18 5.26
CA LYS A 260 13.72 -22.53 5.75
C LYS A 260 14.73 -22.54 6.89
N THR A 261 15.79 -21.74 6.81
CA THR A 261 16.80 -21.67 7.88
C THR A 261 16.26 -20.99 9.14
N LYS A 262 15.35 -19.99 9.04
CA LYS A 262 14.72 -19.37 10.19
C LYS A 262 13.69 -20.27 10.90
N ILE A 263 13.07 -21.20 10.20
CA ILE A 263 12.16 -22.19 10.81
C ILE A 263 12.95 -23.29 11.56
N LEU A 264 14.18 -23.56 11.11
CA LEU A 264 15.06 -24.58 11.74
C LEU A 264 15.89 -24.04 12.94
N MET A 265 15.85 -22.72 13.17
CA MET A 265 16.56 -22.06 14.29
C MET A 265 15.59 -21.65 15.44
N LYS A 266 14.44 -22.24 15.51
CA LYS A 266 13.50 -22.28 16.64
C LYS A 266 13.41 -23.75 17.14
#